data_cc787613015407137998df619111ab51
#
_entry.id   cc787613015407137998df619111ab51
#
_cell.length_a   1.000
_cell.length_b   1.000
_cell.length_c   1.000
_cell.angle_alpha   90.00
_cell.angle_beta   90.00
_cell.angle_gamma   90.00
#
_symmetry.space_group_name_H-M   'P 1'
#
loop_
_entity.id
_entity.type
_entity.pdbx_description
1 polymer ?
#
loop_
_entity_poly.entity_id
_entity_poly.type
_entity_poly.pdbx_seq_one_letter_code
_entity_poly.pdbx_strand_id
1 'polypeptide(L)'
;FPAAAPDPARPAGNDGALLRLRSLHGEAGRNLELAQFVARVPAACVVLMLTGALALIWAAAAGGAGLKGGFAWAALVLLGIVAMIRLHIRGFARSLRRTPLAEAGSDLRLLLLFTGAVWGGGAFLIMPDQPAPALVFFFAALPSLGVALTLRDARGFAAFAAPSSALVAGATLLGAWPL
;
A
#
# COMPACT_ATOMS: atom_id res chain seq x y z
N PHE A 1 27.70 7.72 -51.78
CA PHE A 1 28.64 7.73 -50.61
C PHE A 1 28.84 6.28 -50.20
N PRO A 2 30.08 5.74 -50.25
CA PRO A 2 30.34 4.40 -49.77
C PRO A 2 30.21 4.43 -48.23
N ALA A 3 29.50 3.45 -47.68
CA ALA A 3 29.40 3.23 -46.25
C ALA A 3 30.83 2.97 -45.70
N ALA A 4 31.22 3.74 -44.68
CA ALA A 4 32.52 3.57 -44.04
C ALA A 4 32.60 2.15 -43.44
N ALA A 5 33.69 1.42 -43.76
CA ALA A 5 33.92 0.11 -43.21
C ALA A 5 34.05 0.19 -41.67
N PRO A 6 33.54 -0.78 -40.94
CA PRO A 6 33.64 -0.79 -39.48
C PRO A 6 35.12 -0.82 -39.07
N ASP A 7 35.48 0.07 -38.16
CA ASP A 7 36.82 0.19 -37.59
C ASP A 7 37.16 -1.10 -36.81
N PRO A 8 38.17 -1.89 -37.26
CA PRO A 8 38.55 -3.15 -36.61
C PRO A 8 39.23 -2.96 -35.24
N ALA A 9 39.54 -1.73 -34.85
CA ALA A 9 40.22 -1.42 -33.58
C ALA A 9 39.27 -1.16 -32.42
N ARG A 10 37.95 -1.20 -32.61
CA ARG A 10 36.97 -1.02 -31.52
C ARG A 10 36.80 -2.34 -30.75
N PRO A 11 37.31 -2.43 -29.54
CA PRO A 11 37.16 -3.67 -28.77
C PRO A 11 35.68 -3.91 -28.49
N ALA A 12 35.08 -4.89 -29.15
CA ALA A 12 33.69 -5.29 -29.04
C ALA A 12 33.28 -5.77 -27.60
N GLY A 13 34.23 -5.77 -26.65
CA GLY A 13 34.07 -6.25 -25.30
C GLY A 13 33.52 -5.21 -24.30
N ASN A 14 33.79 -3.91 -24.52
CA ASN A 14 33.48 -2.90 -23.48
C ASN A 14 32.01 -2.52 -23.40
N ASP A 15 31.31 -2.46 -24.53
CA ASP A 15 29.88 -2.08 -24.52
C ASP A 15 29.02 -3.14 -23.84
N GLY A 16 29.36 -4.42 -24.03
CA GLY A 16 28.67 -5.52 -23.33
C GLY A 16 28.95 -5.53 -21.81
N ALA A 17 30.16 -5.20 -21.40
CA ALA A 17 30.51 -5.09 -19.98
C ALA A 17 29.82 -3.90 -19.31
N LEU A 18 29.77 -2.75 -19.99
CA LEU A 18 29.06 -1.56 -19.48
C LEU A 18 27.55 -1.76 -19.39
N LEU A 19 26.93 -2.46 -20.35
CA LEU A 19 25.52 -2.83 -20.29
C LEU A 19 25.23 -3.78 -19.14
N ARG A 20 26.08 -4.77 -18.90
CA ARG A 20 25.97 -5.69 -17.75
C ARG A 20 26.14 -4.94 -16.43
N LEU A 21 27.11 -4.04 -16.31
CA LEU A 21 27.28 -3.22 -15.11
C LEU A 21 26.07 -2.32 -14.84
N ARG A 22 25.48 -1.72 -15.87
CA ARG A 22 24.26 -0.91 -15.74
C ARG A 22 23.06 -1.76 -15.31
N SER A 23 22.91 -2.98 -15.84
CA SER A 23 21.83 -3.88 -15.43
C SER A 23 21.98 -4.33 -13.97
N LEU A 24 23.20 -4.69 -13.56
CA LEU A 24 23.51 -5.07 -12.17
C LEU A 24 23.25 -3.92 -11.18
N HIS A 25 23.64 -2.69 -11.53
CA HIS A 25 23.33 -1.51 -10.69
C HIS A 25 21.84 -1.24 -10.60
N GLY A 26 21.11 -1.38 -11.71
CA GLY A 26 19.65 -1.23 -11.72
C GLY A 26 18.92 -2.30 -10.90
N GLU A 27 19.42 -3.54 -10.90
CA GLU A 27 18.86 -4.62 -10.08
C GLU A 27 19.18 -4.44 -8.59
N ALA A 28 20.40 -4.03 -8.26
CA ALA A 28 20.80 -3.76 -6.88
C ALA A 28 19.98 -2.60 -6.29
N GLY A 29 19.75 -1.53 -7.05
CA GLY A 29 18.90 -0.40 -6.64
C GLY A 29 17.47 -0.84 -6.37
N ARG A 30 16.85 -1.59 -7.29
CA ARG A 30 15.48 -2.12 -7.11
C ARG A 30 15.37 -3.05 -5.91
N ASN A 31 16.33 -3.91 -5.66
CA ASN A 31 16.33 -4.79 -4.50
C ASN A 31 16.48 -4.01 -3.19
N LEU A 32 17.25 -2.93 -3.18
CA LEU A 32 17.37 -2.05 -2.01
C LEU A 32 16.05 -1.31 -1.72
N GLU A 33 15.39 -0.77 -2.74
CA GLU A 33 14.07 -0.13 -2.60
C GLU A 33 13.03 -1.11 -2.06
N LEU A 34 12.98 -2.33 -2.60
CA LEU A 34 12.07 -3.37 -2.13
C LEU A 34 12.38 -3.80 -0.69
N ALA A 35 13.65 -3.91 -0.32
CA ALA A 35 14.04 -4.23 1.04
C ALA A 35 13.62 -3.13 2.01
N GLN A 36 13.80 -1.86 1.64
CA GLN A 36 13.34 -0.71 2.43
C GLN A 36 11.81 -0.67 2.54
N PHE A 37 11.09 -0.96 1.46
CA PHE A 37 9.63 -1.05 1.45
C PHE A 37 9.14 -2.12 2.43
N VAL A 38 9.68 -3.33 2.34
CA VAL A 38 9.34 -4.45 3.25
C VAL A 38 9.69 -4.11 4.70
N ALA A 39 10.84 -3.47 4.95
CA ALA A 39 11.26 -3.10 6.30
C ALA A 39 10.33 -2.09 7.00
N ARG A 40 9.58 -1.29 6.23
CA ARG A 40 8.67 -0.25 6.75
C ARG A 40 7.24 -0.74 7.02
N VAL A 41 6.91 -1.97 6.63
CA VAL A 41 5.56 -2.55 6.82
C VAL A 41 5.07 -2.47 8.26
N PRO A 42 5.89 -2.79 9.30
CA PRO A 42 5.41 -2.70 10.68
C PRO A 42 4.95 -1.29 11.08
N ALA A 43 5.62 -0.25 10.59
CA ALA A 43 5.20 1.13 10.86
C ALA A 43 3.85 1.45 10.22
N ALA A 44 3.61 1.01 8.98
CA ALA A 44 2.31 1.15 8.32
C ALA A 44 1.21 0.38 9.07
N CYS A 45 1.50 -0.82 9.57
CA CYS A 45 0.57 -1.60 10.38
C CYS A 45 0.18 -0.86 11.67
N VAL A 46 1.13 -0.24 12.36
CA VAL A 46 0.85 0.57 13.57
C VAL A 46 -0.07 1.75 13.24
N VAL A 47 0.19 2.47 12.15
CA VAL A 47 -0.66 3.57 11.71
C VAL A 47 -2.08 3.09 11.42
N LEU A 48 -2.25 1.99 10.70
CA LEU A 48 -3.57 1.41 10.41
C LEU A 48 -4.29 0.94 11.69
N MET A 49 -3.59 0.39 12.65
CA MET A 49 -4.17 0.02 13.95
C MET A 49 -4.65 1.24 14.72
N LEU A 50 -3.84 2.29 14.83
CA LEU A 50 -4.19 3.51 15.55
C LEU A 50 -5.38 4.23 14.90
N THR A 51 -5.35 4.38 13.58
CA THR A 51 -6.47 5.02 12.85
C THR A 51 -7.74 4.18 12.91
N GLY A 52 -7.62 2.84 12.89
CA GLY A 52 -8.75 1.92 13.06
C GLY A 52 -9.36 2.02 14.45
N ALA A 53 -8.54 2.07 15.50
CA ALA A 53 -9.01 2.28 16.87
C ALA A 53 -9.75 3.62 17.04
N LEU A 54 -9.21 4.70 16.47
CA LEU A 54 -9.86 6.01 16.47
C LEU A 54 -11.21 5.99 15.74
N ALA A 55 -11.31 5.29 14.61
CA ALA A 55 -12.56 5.13 13.87
C ALA A 55 -13.64 4.40 14.71
N LEU A 56 -13.25 3.33 15.43
CA LEU A 56 -14.16 2.60 16.33
C LEU A 56 -14.61 3.45 17.52
N ILE A 57 -13.69 4.20 18.14
CA ILE A 57 -14.01 5.11 19.25
C ILE A 57 -15.01 6.15 18.77
N TRP A 58 -14.78 6.72 17.58
CA TRP A 58 -15.72 7.69 17.01
C TRP A 58 -17.09 7.07 16.72
N ALA A 59 -17.13 5.88 16.10
CA ALA A 59 -18.39 5.18 15.84
C ALA A 59 -19.15 4.88 17.14
N ALA A 60 -18.46 4.51 18.21
CA ALA A 60 -19.04 4.31 19.52
C ALA A 60 -19.62 5.60 20.12
N ALA A 61 -18.89 6.71 19.99
CA ALA A 61 -19.31 8.03 20.49
C ALA A 61 -20.52 8.59 19.71
N ALA A 62 -20.66 8.24 18.41
CA ALA A 62 -21.77 8.68 17.56
C ALA A 62 -23.10 7.94 17.80
N GLY A 63 -23.20 7.10 18.84
CA GLY A 63 -24.46 6.51 19.27
C GLY A 63 -24.69 5.04 18.90
N GLY A 64 -23.64 4.33 18.46
CA GLY A 64 -23.62 2.86 18.45
C GLY A 64 -24.40 2.12 17.38
N ALA A 65 -25.15 2.78 16.50
CA ALA A 65 -25.91 2.11 15.44
C ALA A 65 -25.02 1.29 14.48
N GLY A 66 -23.79 1.75 14.24
CA GLY A 66 -22.79 1.07 13.42
C GLY A 66 -21.84 0.12 14.17
N LEU A 67 -22.05 -0.11 15.48
CA LEU A 67 -21.03 -0.81 16.29
C LEU A 67 -20.82 -2.26 15.84
N LYS A 68 -21.89 -2.99 15.50
CA LYS A 68 -21.80 -4.38 15.00
C LYS A 68 -21.04 -4.44 13.66
N GLY A 69 -21.36 -3.54 12.73
CA GLY A 69 -20.66 -3.40 11.46
C GLY A 69 -19.19 -2.96 11.67
N GLY A 70 -18.96 -2.05 12.62
CA GLY A 70 -17.65 -1.57 13.02
C GLY A 70 -16.73 -2.68 13.52
N PHE A 71 -17.22 -3.59 14.33
CA PHE A 71 -16.42 -4.76 14.79
C PHE A 71 -16.09 -5.72 13.65
N ALA A 72 -17.03 -6.01 12.76
CA ALA A 72 -16.77 -6.85 11.59
C ALA A 72 -15.72 -6.20 10.67
N TRP A 73 -15.84 -4.91 10.42
CA TRP A 73 -14.85 -4.14 9.67
C TRP A 73 -13.48 -4.16 10.34
N ALA A 74 -13.40 -3.90 11.65
CA ALA A 74 -12.14 -3.92 12.38
C ALA A 74 -11.46 -5.29 12.34
N ALA A 75 -12.24 -6.38 12.42
CA ALA A 75 -11.71 -7.74 12.27
C ALA A 75 -11.08 -7.96 10.88
N LEU A 76 -11.69 -7.46 9.81
CA LEU A 76 -11.15 -7.55 8.45
C LEU A 76 -9.88 -6.68 8.29
N VAL A 77 -9.85 -5.48 8.85
CA VAL A 77 -8.65 -4.63 8.86
C VAL A 77 -7.52 -5.34 9.62
N LEU A 78 -7.81 -5.92 10.79
CA LEU A 78 -6.85 -6.67 11.58
C LEU A 78 -6.31 -7.89 10.82
N LEU A 79 -7.17 -8.60 10.09
CA LEU A 79 -6.75 -9.71 9.23
C LEU A 79 -5.76 -9.25 8.15
N GLY A 80 -6.03 -8.11 7.50
CA GLY A 80 -5.11 -7.48 6.55
C GLY A 80 -3.76 -7.14 7.19
N ILE A 81 -3.77 -6.55 8.38
CA ILE A 81 -2.56 -6.22 9.15
C ILE A 81 -1.76 -7.48 9.49
N VAL A 82 -2.41 -8.54 9.99
CA VAL A 82 -1.76 -9.82 10.29
C VAL A 82 -1.14 -10.44 9.05
N ALA A 83 -1.85 -10.38 7.91
CA ALA A 83 -1.31 -10.87 6.64
C ALA A 83 -0.09 -10.07 6.19
N MET A 84 -0.09 -8.73 6.32
CA MET A 84 1.06 -7.87 6.02
C MET A 84 2.25 -8.18 6.93
N ILE A 85 2.04 -8.37 8.21
CA ILE A 85 3.11 -8.76 9.17
C ILE A 85 3.70 -10.12 8.79
N ARG A 86 2.87 -11.10 8.45
CA ARG A 86 3.35 -12.42 7.99
C ARG A 86 4.18 -12.33 6.70
N LEU A 87 3.76 -11.50 5.75
CA LEU A 87 4.54 -11.26 4.53
C LEU A 87 5.85 -10.53 4.83
N HIS A 88 5.83 -9.57 5.76
CA HIS A 88 7.05 -8.89 6.21
C HIS A 88 8.06 -9.89 6.78
N ILE A 89 7.64 -10.78 7.69
CA ILE A 89 8.51 -11.79 8.30
C ILE A 89 9.07 -12.73 7.22
N ARG A 90 8.23 -13.18 6.27
CA ARG A 90 8.66 -14.04 5.15
C ARG A 90 9.62 -13.30 4.21
N GLY A 91 9.33 -12.04 3.90
CA GLY A 91 10.18 -11.20 3.06
C GLY A 91 11.54 -10.94 3.69
N PHE A 92 11.58 -10.69 4.99
CA PHE A 92 12.82 -10.55 5.75
C PHE A 92 13.66 -11.85 5.74
N ALA A 93 13.03 -12.99 5.97
CA ALA A 93 13.70 -14.29 5.89
C ALA A 93 14.24 -14.61 4.49
N ARG A 94 13.53 -14.19 3.43
CA ARG A 94 13.99 -14.32 2.03
C ARG A 94 15.16 -13.38 1.73
N SER A 95 15.16 -12.16 2.25
CA SER A 95 16.25 -11.21 2.06
C SER A 95 17.56 -11.74 2.64
N LEU A 96 17.50 -12.43 3.79
CA LEU A 96 18.64 -13.10 4.39
C LEU A 96 19.19 -14.25 3.53
N ARG A 97 18.33 -14.90 2.74
CA ARG A 97 18.69 -16.01 1.84
C ARG A 97 19.05 -15.58 0.42
N ARG A 98 19.15 -14.26 0.16
CA ARG A 98 19.42 -13.67 -1.17
C ARG A 98 18.43 -14.09 -2.27
N THR A 99 17.20 -14.45 -1.90
CA THR A 99 16.14 -14.78 -2.87
C THR A 99 15.49 -13.49 -3.41
N PRO A 100 14.94 -13.51 -4.66
CA PRO A 100 14.32 -12.32 -5.25
C PRO A 100 13.18 -11.76 -4.38
N LEU A 101 13.23 -10.46 -4.09
CA LEU A 101 12.23 -9.75 -3.29
C LEU A 101 11.04 -9.26 -4.13
N ALA A 102 11.12 -9.37 -5.46
CA ALA A 102 10.10 -8.85 -6.37
C ALA A 102 8.69 -9.42 -6.10
N GLU A 103 8.60 -10.73 -5.84
CA GLU A 103 7.34 -11.39 -5.49
C GLU A 103 6.77 -10.87 -4.17
N ALA A 104 7.63 -10.73 -3.14
CA ALA A 104 7.20 -10.19 -1.86
C ALA A 104 6.68 -8.75 -1.97
N GLY A 105 7.27 -7.94 -2.87
CA GLY A 105 6.81 -6.59 -3.15
C GLY A 105 5.45 -6.56 -3.84
N SER A 106 5.19 -7.46 -4.80
CA SER A 106 3.89 -7.56 -5.48
C SER A 106 2.79 -8.06 -4.53
N ASP A 107 3.07 -9.09 -3.74
CA ASP A 107 2.14 -9.63 -2.76
C ASP A 107 1.75 -8.58 -1.70
N LEU A 108 2.74 -7.78 -1.26
CA LEU A 108 2.50 -6.72 -0.30
C LEU A 108 1.62 -5.60 -0.88
N ARG A 109 1.82 -5.23 -2.16
CA ARG A 109 0.95 -4.25 -2.83
C ARG A 109 -0.47 -4.77 -3.02
N LEU A 110 -0.62 -6.06 -3.34
CA LEU A 110 -1.94 -6.70 -3.42
C LEU A 110 -2.65 -6.67 -2.06
N LEU A 111 -1.93 -6.95 -0.96
CA LEU A 111 -2.49 -6.82 0.38
C LEU A 111 -2.84 -5.39 0.76
N LEU A 112 -2.05 -4.40 0.33
CA LEU A 112 -2.37 -2.99 0.53
C LEU A 112 -3.64 -2.60 -0.23
N LEU A 113 -3.82 -3.09 -1.46
CA LEU A 113 -5.04 -2.90 -2.25
C LEU A 113 -6.25 -3.49 -1.52
N PHE A 114 -6.15 -4.73 -1.06
CA PHE A 114 -7.21 -5.38 -0.28
C PHE A 114 -7.51 -4.61 1.02
N THR A 115 -6.48 -4.26 1.78
CA THR A 115 -6.64 -3.52 3.04
C THR A 115 -7.22 -2.13 2.82
N GLY A 116 -6.86 -1.45 1.73
CA GLY A 116 -7.45 -0.18 1.33
C GLY A 116 -8.92 -0.31 0.95
N ALA A 117 -9.30 -1.38 0.24
CA ALA A 117 -10.70 -1.67 -0.07
C ALA A 117 -11.51 -1.98 1.20
N VAL A 118 -10.97 -2.80 2.10
CA VAL A 118 -11.61 -3.07 3.40
C VAL A 118 -11.74 -1.79 4.22
N TRP A 119 -10.69 -0.96 4.24
CA TRP A 119 -10.72 0.32 4.94
C TRP A 119 -11.83 1.22 4.39
N GLY A 120 -11.85 1.47 3.09
CA GLY A 120 -12.88 2.30 2.44
C GLY A 120 -14.28 1.71 2.58
N GLY A 121 -14.42 0.38 2.57
CA GLY A 121 -15.68 -0.33 2.83
C GLY A 121 -16.25 -0.07 4.21
N GLY A 122 -15.39 0.26 5.20
CA GLY A 122 -15.83 0.68 6.53
C GLY A 122 -16.70 1.93 6.52
N ALA A 123 -16.54 2.80 5.52
CA ALA A 123 -17.38 3.98 5.39
C ALA A 123 -18.86 3.63 5.28
N PHE A 124 -19.23 2.57 4.55
CA PHE A 124 -20.60 2.10 4.42
C PHE A 124 -21.18 1.50 5.72
N LEU A 125 -20.31 1.07 6.64
CA LEU A 125 -20.72 0.40 7.87
C LEU A 125 -20.75 1.32 9.09
N ILE A 126 -19.96 2.39 9.06
CA ILE A 126 -19.67 3.23 10.24
C ILE A 126 -20.12 4.67 10.04
N MET A 127 -20.11 5.18 8.80
CA MET A 127 -20.53 6.55 8.55
C MET A 127 -22.05 6.70 8.69
N PRO A 128 -22.52 7.78 9.33
CA PRO A 128 -23.93 8.14 9.33
C PRO A 128 -24.37 8.60 7.93
N ASP A 129 -25.69 8.62 7.68
CA ASP A 129 -26.28 9.00 6.38
C ASP A 129 -25.84 10.40 5.90
N GLN A 130 -25.56 11.30 6.84
CA GLN A 130 -25.01 12.63 6.56
C GLN A 130 -23.68 12.81 7.31
N PRO A 131 -22.56 12.30 6.78
CA PRO A 131 -21.30 12.39 7.47
C PRO A 131 -20.76 13.83 7.47
N ALA A 132 -20.24 14.27 8.63
CA ALA A 132 -19.51 15.53 8.69
C ALA A 132 -18.29 15.49 7.76
N PRO A 133 -17.93 16.59 7.07
CA PRO A 133 -16.76 16.63 6.18
C PRO A 133 -15.47 16.16 6.85
N ALA A 134 -15.30 16.43 8.14
CA ALA A 134 -14.16 15.97 8.91
C ALA A 134 -14.07 14.44 8.99
N LEU A 135 -15.21 13.73 9.08
CA LEU A 135 -15.27 12.28 9.14
C LEU A 135 -14.90 11.67 7.77
N VAL A 136 -15.40 12.26 6.69
CA VAL A 136 -15.05 11.86 5.31
C VAL A 136 -13.55 12.01 5.09
N PHE A 137 -12.99 13.16 5.48
CA PHE A 137 -11.55 13.42 5.41
C PHE A 137 -10.75 12.41 6.26
N PHE A 138 -11.21 12.12 7.47
CA PHE A 138 -10.57 11.14 8.34
C PHE A 138 -10.48 9.76 7.68
N PHE A 139 -11.57 9.27 7.10
CA PHE A 139 -11.58 7.97 6.45
C PHE A 139 -10.77 7.92 5.14
N ALA A 140 -10.79 8.98 4.33
CA ALA A 140 -10.12 8.99 3.04
C ALA A 140 -8.62 9.34 3.17
N ALA A 141 -8.28 10.41 3.90
CA ALA A 141 -6.96 11.02 3.85
C ALA A 141 -6.01 10.50 4.93
N LEU A 142 -6.47 10.36 6.18
CA LEU A 142 -5.56 10.09 7.30
C LEU A 142 -4.81 8.76 7.18
N PRO A 143 -5.47 7.61 6.93
CA PRO A 143 -4.76 6.36 6.75
C PRO A 143 -3.91 6.33 5.48
N SER A 144 -4.40 6.94 4.41
CA SER A 144 -3.65 7.06 3.15
C SER A 144 -2.36 7.85 3.33
N LEU A 145 -2.43 8.99 4.03
CA LEU A 145 -1.26 9.79 4.37
C LEU A 145 -0.29 9.00 5.27
N GLY A 146 -0.82 8.30 6.27
CA GLY A 146 -0.01 7.46 7.16
C GLY A 146 0.73 6.36 6.41
N VAL A 147 0.06 5.68 5.48
CA VAL A 147 0.67 4.67 4.60
C VAL A 147 1.72 5.30 3.68
N ALA A 148 1.45 6.48 3.10
CA ALA A 148 2.40 7.21 2.26
C ALA A 148 3.68 7.56 3.01
N LEU A 149 3.55 8.15 4.20
CA LEU A 149 4.68 8.59 5.02
C LEU A 149 5.53 7.43 5.53
N THR A 150 4.88 6.30 5.84
CA THR A 150 5.59 5.13 6.38
C THR A 150 6.26 4.29 5.30
N LEU A 151 5.57 3.96 4.23
CA LEU A 151 6.09 3.05 3.21
C LEU A 151 7.03 3.74 2.21
N ARG A 152 6.80 5.03 1.91
CA ARG A 152 7.55 5.80 0.91
C ARG A 152 7.65 5.09 -0.45
N ASP A 153 6.62 4.31 -0.81
CA ASP A 153 6.47 3.63 -2.09
C ASP A 153 5.21 4.14 -2.79
N ALA A 154 5.37 4.85 -3.90
CA ALA A 154 4.25 5.45 -4.63
C ALA A 154 3.24 4.42 -5.12
N ARG A 155 3.70 3.22 -5.53
CA ARG A 155 2.82 2.14 -5.98
C ARG A 155 2.06 1.51 -4.83
N GLY A 156 2.71 1.32 -3.68
CA GLY A 156 2.08 0.84 -2.46
C GLY A 156 1.05 1.83 -1.92
N PHE A 157 1.38 3.13 -1.94
CA PHE A 157 0.44 4.19 -1.61
C PHE A 157 -0.78 4.16 -2.53
N ALA A 158 -0.59 4.14 -3.84
CA ALA A 158 -1.69 4.11 -4.81
C ALA A 158 -2.56 2.85 -4.64
N ALA A 159 -1.95 1.69 -4.38
CA ALA A 159 -2.67 0.44 -4.13
C ALA A 159 -3.61 0.54 -2.92
N PHE A 160 -3.22 1.23 -1.85
CA PHE A 160 -4.06 1.47 -0.68
C PHE A 160 -5.05 2.61 -0.89
N ALA A 161 -4.58 3.76 -1.34
CA ALA A 161 -5.36 5.00 -1.37
C ALA A 161 -6.47 4.99 -2.44
N ALA A 162 -6.23 4.40 -3.61
CA ALA A 162 -7.20 4.40 -4.69
C ALA A 162 -8.50 3.67 -4.31
N PRO A 163 -8.50 2.39 -3.88
CA PRO A 163 -9.72 1.71 -3.49
C PRO A 163 -10.36 2.32 -2.23
N SER A 164 -9.55 2.76 -1.26
CA SER A 164 -10.04 3.41 -0.05
C SER A 164 -10.83 4.68 -0.39
N SER A 165 -10.23 5.58 -1.17
CA SER A 165 -10.88 6.85 -1.53
C SER A 165 -12.10 6.65 -2.43
N ALA A 166 -12.05 5.70 -3.37
CA ALA A 166 -13.18 5.39 -4.24
C ALA A 166 -14.40 4.90 -3.44
N LEU A 167 -14.19 4.02 -2.46
CA LEU A 167 -15.27 3.50 -1.62
C LEU A 167 -15.80 4.55 -0.65
N VAL A 168 -14.94 5.39 -0.05
CA VAL A 168 -15.37 6.51 0.79
C VAL A 168 -16.21 7.51 -0.02
N ALA A 169 -15.77 7.86 -1.23
CA ALA A 169 -16.53 8.71 -2.13
C ALA A 169 -17.88 8.08 -2.52
N GLY A 170 -17.89 6.78 -2.81
CA GLY A 170 -19.14 6.03 -3.08
C GLY A 170 -20.10 6.06 -1.90
N ALA A 171 -19.60 5.83 -0.69
CA ALA A 171 -20.44 5.87 0.53
C ALA A 171 -21.04 7.27 0.76
N THR A 172 -20.27 8.33 0.55
CA THR A 172 -20.76 9.71 0.71
C THR A 172 -21.78 10.10 -0.36
N LEU A 173 -21.59 9.67 -1.61
CA LEU A 173 -22.53 9.93 -2.69
C LEU A 173 -23.86 9.20 -2.50
N LEU A 174 -23.82 7.94 -2.07
CA LEU A 174 -25.03 7.14 -1.80
C LEU A 174 -25.78 7.63 -0.56
N GLY A 175 -25.06 8.06 0.49
CA GLY A 175 -25.66 8.65 1.69
C GLY A 175 -26.26 10.04 1.46
N ALA A 176 -25.80 10.77 0.44
CA ALA A 176 -26.35 12.05 0.05
C ALA A 176 -27.66 11.95 -0.77
N TRP A 177 -28.01 10.74 -1.25
CA TRP A 177 -29.25 10.49 -2.00
C TRP A 177 -30.21 9.66 -1.13
N PRO A 178 -31.24 10.29 -0.55
CA PRO A 178 -32.29 9.55 0.13
C PRO A 178 -33.01 8.68 -0.92
N LEU A 179 -32.99 7.37 -0.69
CA LEU A 179 -33.83 6.39 -1.40
C LEU A 179 -35.28 6.59 -1.03
#